data_a9af31d0681c254bb6a550c11179e290
#
_entry.id   a9af31d0681c254bb6a550c11179e290
#
_cell.length_a   1.000
_cell.length_b   1.000
_cell.length_c   1.000
_cell.angle_alpha   90.00
_cell.angle_beta   90.00
_cell.angle_gamma   90.00
#
_symmetry.space_group_name_H-M   'P 1'
#
loop_
_entity.id
_entity.type
_entity.pdbx_description
1 polymer ?
#
loop_
_entity_poly.entity_id
_entity_poly.type
_entity_poly.pdbx_seq_one_letter_code
_entity_poly.pdbx_strand_id
1 'polypeptide(L)'
;MKKKLVVIINGSGGVGKDSLCAAVEKAFPTVNISSIDPIKDIARYAGWDGTKDEAGRLLLVELKQAFVRYNDLPLQFLCDQYEKFLSSDNVVLFVHIREPEEIAKFKKCVKDAICKTILVTRDTHKQWSNSSDSNVNDYEYDCYFENNRTLEESGKAFVRLIADILGE
;
A
#
# COMPACT_ATOMS: atom_id res chain seq x y z
N MET A 1 -24.77 1.82 -8.27
CA MET A 1 -23.51 1.10 -7.89
C MET A 1 -22.86 1.84 -6.73
N LYS A 2 -22.39 1.13 -5.72
CA LYS A 2 -21.63 1.76 -4.63
C LYS A 2 -20.34 2.35 -5.20
N LYS A 3 -19.97 3.56 -4.77
CA LYS A 3 -18.68 4.15 -5.12
C LYS A 3 -17.55 3.25 -4.62
N LYS A 4 -16.56 3.02 -5.43
CA LYS A 4 -15.36 2.25 -5.08
C LYS A 4 -14.16 3.16 -5.02
N LEU A 5 -13.33 2.97 -4.01
CA LEU A 5 -12.13 3.76 -3.75
C LEU A 5 -10.89 2.88 -3.73
N VAL A 6 -9.93 3.22 -4.55
CA VAL A 6 -8.56 2.68 -4.52
C VAL A 6 -7.65 3.71 -3.85
N VAL A 7 -7.02 3.33 -2.77
CA VAL A 7 -6.04 4.14 -2.05
C VAL A 7 -4.66 3.53 -2.21
N ILE A 8 -3.82 4.17 -2.99
CA ILE A 8 -2.39 3.84 -3.04
C ILE A 8 -1.74 4.51 -1.84
N ILE A 9 -1.35 3.69 -0.85
CA ILE A 9 -0.79 4.18 0.41
C ILE A 9 0.71 3.93 0.48
N ASN A 10 1.45 4.96 0.84
CA ASN A 10 2.90 4.91 1.01
C ASN A 10 3.33 5.58 2.31
N GLY A 11 4.59 5.43 2.66
CA GLY A 11 5.21 5.96 3.87
C GLY A 11 6.31 5.03 4.35
N SER A 12 7.29 5.58 5.04
CA SER A 12 8.42 4.85 5.59
C SER A 12 8.00 3.71 6.53
N GLY A 13 8.91 2.79 6.79
CA GLY A 13 8.66 1.72 7.76
C GLY A 13 8.31 2.26 9.15
N GLY A 14 7.28 1.69 9.80
CA GLY A 14 6.91 2.06 11.17
C GLY A 14 6.07 3.33 11.32
N VAL A 15 5.63 3.98 10.24
CA VAL A 15 4.74 5.17 10.34
C VAL A 15 3.29 4.83 10.69
N GLY A 16 2.94 3.53 10.78
CA GLY A 16 1.62 3.07 11.24
C GLY A 16 0.58 2.87 10.15
N LYS A 17 0.97 2.69 8.88
CA LYS A 17 0.05 2.41 7.77
C LYS A 17 -0.91 1.27 8.06
N ASP A 18 -0.40 0.14 8.54
CA ASP A 18 -1.21 -1.06 8.79
C ASP A 18 -2.30 -0.81 9.84
N SER A 19 -1.97 -0.06 10.90
CA SER A 19 -2.94 0.32 11.95
C SER A 19 -4.01 1.26 11.42
N LEU A 20 -3.67 2.18 10.51
CA LEU A 20 -4.63 3.08 9.88
C LEU A 20 -5.56 2.30 8.93
N CYS A 21 -5.02 1.41 8.12
CA CYS A 21 -5.83 0.53 7.27
C CYS A 21 -6.77 -0.34 8.09
N ALA A 22 -6.30 -0.94 9.21
CA ALA A 22 -7.12 -1.72 10.12
C ALA A 22 -8.24 -0.90 10.78
N ALA A 23 -8.05 0.40 11.02
CA ALA A 23 -9.12 1.27 11.49
C ALA A 23 -10.22 1.46 10.42
N VAL A 24 -9.83 1.60 9.14
CA VAL A 24 -10.78 1.71 8.02
C VAL A 24 -11.53 0.41 7.79
N GLU A 25 -10.89 -0.76 7.94
CA GLU A 25 -11.53 -2.08 7.81
C GLU A 25 -12.69 -2.29 8.80
N LYS A 26 -12.65 -1.63 9.95
CA LYS A 26 -13.75 -1.67 10.93
C LYS A 26 -14.97 -0.85 10.53
N ALA A 27 -14.79 0.14 9.65
CA ALA A 27 -15.82 1.06 9.21
C ALA A 27 -16.38 0.73 7.82
N PHE A 28 -15.52 0.20 6.94
CA PHE A 28 -15.83 -0.06 5.53
C PHE A 28 -15.39 -1.47 5.12
N PRO A 29 -16.15 -2.19 4.27
CA PRO A 29 -15.66 -3.40 3.61
C PRO A 29 -14.42 -3.08 2.79
N THR A 30 -13.27 -3.64 3.19
CA THR A 30 -11.95 -3.22 2.71
C THR A 30 -11.10 -4.43 2.33
N VAL A 31 -10.27 -4.26 1.31
CA VAL A 31 -9.19 -5.18 0.92
C VAL A 31 -7.86 -4.47 1.05
N ASN A 32 -6.86 -5.16 1.57
CA ASN A 32 -5.47 -4.71 1.67
C ASN A 32 -4.57 -5.60 0.84
N ILE A 33 -3.79 -5.02 -0.05
CA ILE A 33 -2.79 -5.72 -0.88
C ILE A 33 -1.48 -4.92 -0.96
N SER A 34 -0.41 -5.61 -1.28
CA SER A 34 0.90 -5.00 -1.50
C SER A 34 1.56 -5.53 -2.76
N SER A 35 2.30 -4.68 -3.47
CA SER A 35 3.08 -5.08 -4.64
C SER A 35 4.12 -6.17 -4.35
N ILE A 36 4.50 -6.35 -3.09
CA ILE A 36 5.45 -7.37 -2.65
C ILE A 36 4.77 -8.72 -2.32
N ASP A 37 3.45 -8.80 -2.25
CA ASP A 37 2.75 -10.03 -1.80
C ASP A 37 3.06 -11.23 -2.70
N PRO A 38 3.00 -11.18 -4.04
CA PRO A 38 3.33 -12.33 -4.87
C PRO A 38 4.80 -12.74 -4.76
N ILE A 39 5.68 -11.79 -4.47
CA ILE A 39 7.12 -12.06 -4.25
C ILE A 39 7.34 -12.79 -2.93
N LYS A 40 6.62 -12.40 -1.87
CA LYS A 40 6.65 -13.11 -0.58
C LYS A 40 6.16 -14.55 -0.71
N ASP A 41 5.13 -14.78 -1.52
CA ASP A 41 4.60 -16.12 -1.73
C ASP A 41 5.61 -17.02 -2.46
N ILE A 42 6.30 -16.49 -3.46
CA ILE A 42 7.40 -17.18 -4.16
C ILE A 42 8.56 -17.47 -3.19
N ALA A 43 8.96 -16.49 -2.37
CA ALA A 43 10.02 -16.66 -1.40
C ALA A 43 9.67 -17.74 -0.36
N ARG A 44 8.43 -17.74 0.15
CA ARG A 44 7.94 -18.79 1.08
C ARG A 44 7.93 -20.17 0.44
N TYR A 45 7.48 -20.26 -0.81
CA TYR A 45 7.53 -21.54 -1.56
C TYR A 45 8.97 -22.05 -1.69
N ALA A 46 9.94 -21.16 -1.85
CA ALA A 46 11.37 -21.49 -1.91
C ALA A 46 12.02 -21.70 -0.53
N GLY A 47 11.29 -21.62 0.58
CA GLY A 47 11.77 -21.92 1.92
C GLY A 47 12.06 -20.72 2.81
N TRP A 48 11.71 -19.48 2.41
CA TRP A 48 11.81 -18.33 3.29
C TRP A 48 10.78 -18.42 4.43
N ASP A 49 11.23 -18.29 5.65
CA ASP A 49 10.41 -18.43 6.87
C ASP A 49 9.58 -17.19 7.24
N GLY A 50 9.72 -16.10 6.48
CA GLY A 50 9.05 -14.83 6.75
C GLY A 50 9.86 -13.85 7.61
N THR A 51 11.05 -14.23 8.05
CA THR A 51 11.92 -13.39 8.87
C THR A 51 12.41 -12.18 8.07
N LYS A 52 12.24 -10.98 8.62
CA LYS A 52 12.63 -9.71 8.00
C LYS A 52 14.02 -9.24 8.46
N ASP A 53 14.95 -10.16 8.58
CA ASP A 53 16.37 -9.86 8.77
C ASP A 53 17.00 -9.28 7.49
N GLU A 54 18.27 -8.99 7.52
CA GLU A 54 18.99 -8.42 6.38
C GLU A 54 18.95 -9.35 5.16
N ALA A 55 19.16 -10.65 5.37
CA ALA A 55 19.15 -11.66 4.30
C ALA A 55 17.75 -11.81 3.69
N GLY A 56 16.70 -11.88 4.50
CA GLY A 56 15.33 -11.96 4.03
C GLY A 56 14.88 -10.72 3.26
N ARG A 57 15.31 -9.54 3.69
CA ARG A 57 15.02 -8.28 2.96
C ARG A 57 15.73 -8.25 1.62
N LEU A 58 17.02 -8.64 1.57
CA LEU A 58 17.79 -8.71 0.34
C LEU A 58 17.14 -9.70 -0.65
N LEU A 59 16.78 -10.90 -0.18
CA LEU A 59 16.08 -11.89 -0.99
C LEU A 59 14.83 -11.31 -1.66
N LEU A 60 13.96 -10.63 -0.89
CA LEU A 60 12.73 -10.04 -1.42
C LEU A 60 13.01 -8.94 -2.45
N VAL A 61 14.03 -8.12 -2.22
CA VAL A 61 14.43 -7.06 -3.17
C VAL A 61 14.91 -7.67 -4.48
N GLU A 62 15.81 -8.66 -4.43
CA GLU A 62 16.36 -9.31 -5.62
C GLU A 62 15.29 -10.07 -6.42
N LEU A 63 14.43 -10.83 -5.74
CA LEU A 63 13.30 -11.52 -6.37
C LEU A 63 12.34 -10.53 -7.03
N LYS A 64 11.97 -9.46 -6.34
CA LYS A 64 11.10 -8.43 -6.90
C LYS A 64 11.70 -7.83 -8.16
N GLN A 65 12.97 -7.43 -8.13
CA GLN A 65 13.66 -6.87 -9.29
C GLN A 65 13.71 -7.85 -10.47
N ALA A 66 13.96 -9.14 -10.21
CA ALA A 66 13.97 -10.17 -11.24
C ALA A 66 12.61 -10.29 -11.92
N PHE A 67 11.53 -10.37 -11.15
CA PHE A 67 10.17 -10.51 -11.68
C PHE A 67 9.63 -9.21 -12.31
N VAL A 68 10.05 -8.04 -11.85
CA VAL A 68 9.73 -6.77 -12.52
C VAL A 68 10.36 -6.74 -13.91
N ARG A 69 11.62 -7.18 -14.05
CA ARG A 69 12.30 -7.23 -15.35
C ARG A 69 11.75 -8.31 -16.29
N TYR A 70 11.35 -9.46 -15.73
CA TYR A 70 10.91 -10.60 -16.53
C TYR A 70 9.51 -10.40 -17.12
N ASN A 71 8.52 -10.08 -16.28
CA ASN A 71 7.13 -10.00 -16.69
C ASN A 71 6.28 -8.98 -15.90
N ASP A 72 6.91 -8.14 -15.09
CA ASP A 72 6.25 -7.18 -14.19
C ASP A 72 5.17 -7.85 -13.31
N LEU A 73 5.50 -9.02 -12.72
CA LEU A 73 4.59 -9.79 -11.87
C LEU A 73 3.92 -8.96 -10.76
N PRO A 74 4.62 -8.04 -10.05
CA PRO A 74 3.97 -7.18 -9.08
C PRO A 74 2.82 -6.36 -9.65
N LEU A 75 3.01 -5.76 -10.83
CA LEU A 75 1.96 -4.97 -11.48
C LEU A 75 0.81 -5.87 -11.96
N GLN A 76 1.10 -7.01 -12.57
CA GLN A 76 0.07 -7.96 -12.99
C GLN A 76 -0.80 -8.38 -11.80
N PHE A 77 -0.17 -8.75 -10.68
CA PHE A 77 -0.87 -9.09 -9.44
C PHE A 77 -1.81 -7.97 -8.97
N LEU A 78 -1.31 -6.73 -8.93
CA LEU A 78 -2.12 -5.58 -8.49
C LEU A 78 -3.31 -5.34 -9.41
N CYS A 79 -3.13 -5.40 -10.74
CA CYS A 79 -4.22 -5.24 -11.70
C CYS A 79 -5.25 -6.36 -11.57
N ASP A 80 -4.83 -7.63 -11.40
CA ASP A 80 -5.74 -8.76 -11.18
C ASP A 80 -6.54 -8.62 -9.89
N GLN A 81 -5.91 -8.15 -8.80
CA GLN A 81 -6.60 -7.89 -7.54
C GLN A 81 -7.58 -6.72 -7.63
N TYR A 82 -7.25 -5.69 -8.41
CA TYR A 82 -8.16 -4.59 -8.69
C TYR A 82 -9.42 -5.06 -9.44
N GLU A 83 -9.29 -5.92 -10.46
CA GLU A 83 -10.45 -6.49 -11.18
C GLU A 83 -11.34 -7.32 -10.23
N LYS A 84 -10.74 -8.13 -9.35
CA LYS A 84 -11.49 -8.86 -8.32
C LYS A 84 -12.19 -7.91 -7.34
N PHE A 85 -11.53 -6.83 -6.95
CA PHE A 85 -12.12 -5.80 -6.10
C PHE A 85 -13.34 -5.15 -6.76
N LEU A 86 -13.28 -4.82 -8.05
CA LEU A 86 -14.41 -4.25 -8.77
C LEU A 86 -15.65 -5.16 -8.72
N SER A 87 -15.45 -6.46 -8.77
CA SER A 87 -16.53 -7.47 -8.75
C SER A 87 -16.98 -7.87 -7.34
N SER A 88 -16.33 -7.37 -6.29
CA SER A 88 -16.63 -7.71 -4.89
C SER A 88 -17.58 -6.71 -4.24
N ASP A 89 -18.04 -7.02 -3.01
CA ASP A 89 -18.82 -6.07 -2.17
C ASP A 89 -17.93 -5.07 -1.41
N ASN A 90 -16.61 -5.17 -1.54
CA ASN A 90 -15.69 -4.25 -0.90
C ASN A 90 -15.80 -2.85 -1.50
N VAL A 91 -15.63 -1.83 -0.66
CA VAL A 91 -15.75 -0.40 -1.00
C VAL A 91 -14.39 0.27 -1.11
N VAL A 92 -13.42 -0.18 -0.29
CA VAL A 92 -12.07 0.38 -0.25
C VAL A 92 -11.05 -0.69 -0.59
N LEU A 93 -10.11 -0.37 -1.48
CA LEU A 93 -8.92 -1.16 -1.77
C LEU A 93 -7.68 -0.36 -1.39
N PHE A 94 -6.95 -0.78 -0.36
CA PHE A 94 -5.63 -0.27 -0.07
C PHE A 94 -4.58 -1.04 -0.86
N VAL A 95 -3.71 -0.29 -1.53
CA VAL A 95 -2.60 -0.83 -2.33
C VAL A 95 -1.29 -0.23 -1.82
N HIS A 96 -0.45 -1.05 -1.21
CA HIS A 96 0.84 -0.63 -0.69
C HIS A 96 1.89 -0.71 -1.81
N ILE A 97 2.32 0.46 -2.28
CA ILE A 97 3.36 0.62 -3.31
C ILE A 97 4.35 1.67 -2.83
N ARG A 98 5.64 1.39 -2.94
CA ARG A 98 6.72 2.31 -2.53
C ARG A 98 7.31 3.10 -3.69
N GLU A 99 7.49 2.46 -4.84
CA GLU A 99 8.22 3.03 -5.97
C GLU A 99 7.33 3.95 -6.83
N PRO A 100 7.73 5.20 -7.10
CA PRO A 100 6.97 6.14 -7.92
C PRO A 100 6.56 5.57 -9.29
N GLU A 101 7.46 4.84 -9.95
CA GLU A 101 7.18 4.21 -11.25
C GLU A 101 6.08 3.15 -11.16
N GLU A 102 6.06 2.35 -10.10
CA GLU A 102 5.02 1.34 -9.87
C GLU A 102 3.67 2.01 -9.61
N ILE A 103 3.65 3.11 -8.83
CA ILE A 103 2.45 3.92 -8.60
C ILE A 103 1.90 4.42 -9.94
N ALA A 104 2.75 4.99 -10.78
CA ALA A 104 2.34 5.53 -12.08
C ALA A 104 1.80 4.45 -13.02
N LYS A 105 2.41 3.25 -13.01
CA LYS A 105 1.94 2.11 -13.80
C LYS A 105 0.59 1.60 -13.30
N PHE A 106 0.43 1.39 -11.99
CA PHE A 106 -0.80 0.88 -11.42
C PHE A 106 -1.98 1.85 -11.59
N LYS A 107 -1.77 3.16 -11.45
CA LYS A 107 -2.82 4.17 -11.72
C LYS A 107 -3.43 4.04 -13.12
N LYS A 108 -2.68 3.57 -14.11
CA LYS A 108 -3.20 3.34 -15.47
C LYS A 108 -4.17 2.16 -15.56
N CYS A 109 -4.09 1.19 -14.63
CA CYS A 109 -5.04 0.09 -14.54
C CYS A 109 -6.38 0.54 -13.92
N VAL A 110 -6.38 1.56 -13.05
CA VAL A 110 -7.56 1.99 -12.30
C VAL A 110 -8.39 2.95 -13.15
N LYS A 111 -9.50 2.46 -13.72
CA LYS A 111 -10.37 3.23 -14.61
C LYS A 111 -11.79 3.44 -14.02
N ASP A 112 -12.31 2.45 -13.30
CA ASP A 112 -13.72 2.40 -12.88
C ASP A 112 -13.89 2.60 -11.36
N ALA A 113 -12.93 3.24 -10.71
CA ALA A 113 -12.94 3.59 -9.29
C ALA A 113 -12.28 4.95 -9.05
N ILE A 114 -12.63 5.59 -7.93
CA ILE A 114 -11.87 6.74 -7.44
C ILE A 114 -10.48 6.25 -7.07
N CYS A 115 -9.43 6.89 -7.57
CA CYS A 115 -8.04 6.54 -7.23
C CYS A 115 -7.38 7.72 -6.53
N LYS A 116 -6.86 7.51 -5.33
CA LYS A 116 -6.11 8.50 -4.55
C LYS A 116 -4.80 7.92 -4.04
N THR A 117 -3.78 8.75 -4.04
CA THR A 117 -2.48 8.44 -3.44
C THR A 117 -2.36 9.16 -2.11
N ILE A 118 -1.94 8.44 -1.06
CA ILE A 118 -1.80 8.99 0.29
C ILE A 118 -0.39 8.69 0.81
N LEU A 119 0.33 9.73 1.21
CA LEU A 119 1.57 9.60 1.97
C LEU A 119 1.27 9.72 3.47
N VAL A 120 1.63 8.69 4.22
CA VAL A 120 1.58 8.70 5.69
C VAL A 120 2.96 9.05 6.23
N THR A 121 3.03 10.06 7.06
CA THR A 121 4.24 10.45 7.77
C THR A 121 4.04 10.38 9.28
N ARG A 122 5.13 10.23 10.02
CA ARG A 122 5.15 10.27 11.47
C ARG A 122 6.47 10.88 11.94
N ASP A 123 6.40 11.81 12.90
CA ASP A 123 7.56 12.33 13.58
C ASP A 123 8.13 11.23 14.49
N THR A 124 9.09 10.49 13.96
CA THR A 124 9.85 9.52 14.74
C THR A 124 11.27 10.03 14.88
N HIS A 125 11.81 10.08 16.11
CA HIS A 125 13.22 10.36 16.36
C HIS A 125 14.17 9.26 15.82
N LYS A 126 13.62 8.19 15.25
CA LYS A 126 14.37 7.11 14.59
C LYS A 126 14.21 7.25 13.09
N GLN A 127 15.18 7.88 12.45
CA GLN A 127 15.38 7.74 11.01
C GLN A 127 15.79 6.30 10.70
N TRP A 128 14.82 5.50 10.27
CA TRP A 128 15.12 4.21 9.64
C TRP A 128 15.55 4.50 8.21
N SER A 129 16.86 4.69 8.00
CA SER A 129 17.43 4.86 6.67
C SER A 129 17.55 3.52 5.97
N ASN A 130 16.46 3.06 5.38
CA ASN A 130 16.50 2.00 4.39
C ASN A 130 16.50 2.64 2.99
N SER A 131 17.31 2.09 2.08
CA SER A 131 17.34 2.54 0.67
C SER A 131 15.96 2.52 -0.02
N SER A 132 15.03 1.69 0.46
CA SER A 132 13.63 1.65 0.01
C SER A 132 12.80 2.87 0.44
N ASP A 133 13.22 3.61 1.45
CA ASP A 133 12.49 4.76 1.97
C ASP A 133 12.95 6.09 1.35
N SER A 134 14.07 6.09 0.62
CA SER A 134 14.61 7.31 -0.02
C SER A 134 13.69 7.86 -1.11
N ASN A 135 12.99 6.99 -1.84
CA ASN A 135 12.16 7.38 -2.98
C ASN A 135 10.71 7.73 -2.59
N VAL A 136 10.33 7.52 -1.32
CA VAL A 136 8.96 7.78 -0.85
C VAL A 136 8.57 9.26 -0.99
N ASN A 137 9.52 10.16 -0.82
CA ASN A 137 9.32 11.61 -0.92
C ASN A 137 9.44 12.16 -2.35
N ASP A 138 9.84 11.35 -3.32
CA ASP A 138 10.05 11.76 -4.71
C ASP A 138 8.78 11.69 -5.57
N TYR A 139 7.62 11.51 -4.94
CA TYR A 139 6.31 11.45 -5.59
C TYR A 139 5.37 12.52 -5.02
N GLU A 140 4.58 13.16 -5.87
CA GLU A 140 3.54 14.10 -5.47
C GLU A 140 2.22 13.33 -5.21
N TYR A 141 1.81 13.27 -3.94
CA TYR A 141 0.61 12.56 -3.50
C TYR A 141 -0.63 13.45 -3.53
N ASP A 142 -1.80 12.82 -3.76
CA ASP A 142 -3.08 13.53 -3.70
C ASP A 142 -3.40 13.99 -2.26
N CYS A 143 -2.97 13.23 -1.25
CA CYS A 143 -3.19 13.52 0.17
C CYS A 143 -1.95 13.21 1.00
N TYR A 144 -1.76 13.97 2.07
CA TYR A 144 -0.71 13.77 3.08
C TYR A 144 -1.37 13.60 4.44
N PHE A 145 -0.99 12.55 5.17
CA PHE A 145 -1.55 12.24 6.49
C PHE A 145 -0.44 12.14 7.53
N GLU A 146 -0.45 13.05 8.50
CA GLU A 146 0.47 13.04 9.64
C GLU A 146 -0.07 12.18 10.78
N ASN A 147 0.60 11.08 11.08
CA ASN A 147 0.21 10.11 12.10
C ASN A 147 0.94 10.37 13.44
N ASN A 148 0.78 11.57 14.00
CA ASN A 148 1.46 12.03 15.21
C ASN A 148 0.59 11.99 16.48
N ARG A 149 -0.64 11.50 16.38
CA ARG A 149 -1.61 11.39 17.49
C ARG A 149 -1.59 10.00 18.10
N THR A 150 -2.44 9.77 19.11
CA THR A 150 -2.68 8.43 19.64
C THR A 150 -3.23 7.51 18.54
N LEU A 151 -3.08 6.20 18.71
CA LEU A 151 -3.58 5.20 17.76
C LEU A 151 -5.07 5.38 17.46
N GLU A 152 -5.87 5.63 18.50
CA GLU A 152 -7.31 5.81 18.39
C GLU A 152 -7.68 7.10 17.64
N GLU A 153 -7.06 8.22 17.99
CA GLU A 153 -7.31 9.52 17.34
C GLU A 153 -6.88 9.52 15.86
N SER A 154 -5.70 8.96 15.58
CA SER A 154 -5.21 8.80 14.20
C SER A 154 -6.12 7.89 13.38
N GLY A 155 -6.57 6.77 13.95
CA GLY A 155 -7.51 5.87 13.32
C GLY A 155 -8.81 6.57 12.96
N LYS A 156 -9.42 7.29 13.90
CA LYS A 156 -10.66 8.06 13.67
C LYS A 156 -10.47 9.14 12.59
N ALA A 157 -9.36 9.87 12.65
CA ALA A 157 -9.06 10.92 11.67
C ALA A 157 -8.85 10.34 10.27
N PHE A 158 -8.19 9.18 10.16
CA PHE A 158 -7.95 8.52 8.88
C PHE A 158 -9.25 7.94 8.29
N VAL A 159 -10.11 7.32 9.11
CA VAL A 159 -11.44 6.87 8.71
C VAL A 159 -12.27 8.03 8.16
N ARG A 160 -12.24 9.19 8.82
CA ARG A 160 -12.93 10.40 8.34
C ARG A 160 -12.39 10.86 6.99
N LEU A 161 -11.07 10.88 6.80
CA LEU A 161 -10.46 11.21 5.50
C LEU A 161 -10.97 10.29 4.39
N ILE A 162 -11.05 8.99 4.65
CA ILE A 162 -11.55 8.01 3.66
C ILE A 162 -13.04 8.23 3.38
N ALA A 163 -13.87 8.49 4.41
CA ALA A 163 -15.27 8.82 4.26
C ALA A 163 -15.49 10.09 3.40
N ASP A 164 -14.74 11.16 3.68
CA ASP A 164 -14.79 12.40 2.92
C ASP A 164 -14.45 12.19 1.42
N ILE A 165 -13.43 11.34 1.12
CA ILE A 165 -13.06 10.99 -0.25
C ILE A 165 -14.18 10.19 -0.94
N LEU A 166 -14.86 9.30 -0.23
CA LEU A 166 -16.01 8.56 -0.73
C LEU A 166 -17.26 9.46 -0.91
N GLY A 167 -17.30 10.58 -0.21
CA GLY A 167 -18.44 11.51 -0.19
C GLY A 167 -19.57 11.03 0.73
N GLU A 168 -19.21 10.38 1.83
CA GLU A 168 -20.09 9.87 2.89
C GLU A 168 -20.05 10.76 4.15
#